data_4b32787c5f11758fd3e69c7d31afb48e
#
_entry.id   4b32787c5f11758fd3e69c7d31afb48e
#
_cell.length_a   1.000
_cell.length_b   1.000
_cell.length_c   1.000
_cell.angle_alpha   90.00
_cell.angle_beta   90.00
_cell.angle_gamma   90.00
#
_symmetry.space_group_name_H-M   'P 1'
#
loop_
_entity.id
_entity.type
_entity.pdbx_description
1 polymer ?
#
loop_
_entity_poly.entity_id
_entity_poly.type
_entity_poly.pdbx_seq_one_letter_code
_entity_poly.pdbx_strand_id
1 'polypeptide(L)'
;IRRQRQMCIRDRLGTTPYTYLIKTMQGSTTHNISEHLPLTLVNNLEFMCTLVLFIAILTFTDTKIRLSDLFMLGGLVLLTFYTRRQFSMFTLICVIILNRLINALLDKYDPEGCKKAIKKMTTITGMIVTICLVLTISVIQYKPKMNDHFIDENSYPVGAATYILENLDIKNIKLYNEYNYGSYLIFRGIPVFIDSRADLYAPEFNPGVEVFNDYINLSNVDIDNVEEKLDKYGITHMLMYKKSKLRKFVEQNTEKYNLLYEDDNFCLFERKQVKESV
;
A
#
# COMPACT_ATOMS: atom_id res chain seq x y z
N ILE A 1 -7.76 -16.14 32.71
CA ILE A 1 -6.68 -16.07 31.70
C ILE A 1 -6.96 -14.95 30.70
N ARG A 2 -8.18 -14.77 30.19
CA ARG A 2 -8.54 -13.72 29.25
C ARG A 2 -8.45 -12.31 29.86
N ARG A 3 -8.88 -12.13 31.09
CA ARG A 3 -8.74 -10.86 31.84
C ARG A 3 -7.28 -10.54 32.17
N GLN A 4 -6.46 -11.55 32.52
CA GLN A 4 -5.03 -11.35 32.77
C GLN A 4 -4.26 -10.94 31.52
N ARG A 5 -4.58 -11.50 30.35
CA ARG A 5 -3.94 -11.06 29.08
C ARG A 5 -4.29 -9.61 28.72
N GLN A 6 -5.53 -9.20 28.94
CA GLN A 6 -5.93 -7.80 28.74
C GLN A 6 -5.26 -6.85 29.76
N MET A 7 -5.09 -7.28 31.02
CA MET A 7 -4.33 -6.52 32.03
C MET A 7 -2.85 -6.39 31.63
N CYS A 8 -2.21 -7.47 31.17
CA CYS A 8 -0.79 -7.42 30.78
C CYS A 8 -0.54 -6.50 29.56
N ILE A 9 -1.44 -6.45 28.60
CA ILE A 9 -1.37 -5.50 27.46
C ILE A 9 -1.60 -4.07 27.96
N ARG A 10 -2.57 -3.86 28.83
CA ARG A 10 -2.90 -2.57 29.40
C ARG A 10 -1.77 -2.01 30.27
N ASP A 11 -1.12 -2.86 31.07
CA ASP A 11 -0.04 -2.44 31.97
C ASP A 11 1.25 -2.08 31.23
N ARG A 12 1.50 -2.70 30.05
CA ARG A 12 2.71 -2.39 29.24
C ARG A 12 2.56 -1.19 28.34
N LEU A 13 1.41 -1.03 27.71
CA LEU A 13 1.19 -0.01 26.66
C LEU A 13 0.17 1.05 27.07
N GLY A 14 -0.55 0.86 28.19
CA GLY A 14 -1.56 1.80 28.68
C GLY A 14 -2.60 2.12 27.61
N THR A 15 -2.79 3.41 27.34
CA THR A 15 -3.71 3.93 26.32
C THR A 15 -3.05 4.07 24.94
N THR A 16 -1.77 3.79 24.81
CA THR A 16 -0.98 3.99 23.57
C THR A 16 -1.61 3.41 22.32
N PRO A 17 -2.18 2.17 22.31
CA PRO A 17 -2.82 1.63 21.10
C PRO A 17 -4.02 2.47 20.61
N TYR A 18 -4.76 3.04 21.54
CA TYR A 18 -5.93 3.89 21.21
C TYR A 18 -5.51 5.28 20.75
N THR A 19 -4.56 5.89 21.46
CA THR A 19 -4.02 7.20 21.09
C THR A 19 -3.26 7.16 19.77
N TYR A 20 -2.54 6.05 19.50
CA TYR A 20 -1.92 5.82 18.19
C TYR A 20 -2.93 5.79 17.07
N LEU A 21 -4.04 5.04 17.23
CA LEU A 21 -5.10 4.99 16.23
C LEU A 21 -5.70 6.39 15.94
N ILE A 22 -5.99 7.15 17.00
CA ILE A 22 -6.53 8.51 16.86
C ILE A 22 -5.54 9.41 16.13
N LYS A 23 -4.26 9.38 16.50
CA LYS A 23 -3.20 10.16 15.84
C LYS A 23 -3.06 9.79 14.37
N THR A 24 -3.09 8.49 14.04
CA THR A 24 -3.04 8.03 12.64
C THR A 24 -4.22 8.55 11.83
N MET A 25 -5.42 8.57 12.42
CA MET A 25 -6.62 9.05 11.72
C MET A 25 -6.63 10.56 11.50
N GLN A 26 -5.96 11.33 12.34
CA GLN A 26 -5.90 12.79 12.29
C GLN A 26 -4.64 13.31 11.59
N GLY A 27 -3.65 12.46 11.38
CA GLY A 27 -2.34 12.84 10.87
C GLY A 27 -2.29 13.10 9.36
N SER A 28 -1.26 13.84 8.95
CA SER A 28 -0.95 14.14 7.55
C SER A 28 -0.67 12.89 6.71
N THR A 29 -0.20 11.81 7.34
CA THR A 29 0.05 10.52 6.71
C THR A 29 -1.21 9.90 6.11
N THR A 30 -2.38 10.10 6.71
CA THR A 30 -3.66 9.55 6.23
C THR A 30 -4.05 10.09 4.86
N HIS A 31 -3.73 11.35 4.56
CA HIS A 31 -4.08 11.97 3.28
C HIS A 31 -3.07 11.73 2.16
N ASN A 32 -1.84 11.37 2.50
CA ASN A 32 -0.74 11.26 1.55
C ASN A 32 -0.35 9.80 1.21
N ILE A 33 -0.79 8.83 2.01
CA ILE A 33 -0.52 7.41 1.77
C ILE A 33 -1.72 6.78 1.07
N SER A 34 -1.51 6.21 -0.12
CA SER A 34 -2.57 5.65 -0.97
C SER A 34 -3.42 4.57 -0.30
N GLU A 35 -2.85 3.81 0.64
CA GLU A 35 -3.56 2.76 1.40
C GLU A 35 -4.57 3.33 2.42
N HIS A 36 -4.31 4.54 2.92
CA HIS A 36 -5.15 5.23 3.89
C HIS A 36 -6.27 6.03 3.24
N LEU A 37 -6.19 6.28 1.95
CA LEU A 37 -7.22 7.02 1.21
C LEU A 37 -8.55 6.28 1.21
N PRO A 38 -9.68 6.99 1.18
CA PRO A 38 -11.00 6.39 1.04
C PRO A 38 -11.12 5.59 -0.24
N LEU A 39 -11.87 4.48 -0.17
CA LEU A 39 -12.15 3.66 -1.33
C LEU A 39 -13.29 4.29 -2.13
N THR A 40 -13.06 4.49 -3.44
CA THR A 40 -14.08 4.97 -4.37
C THR A 40 -14.69 3.81 -5.15
N LEU A 41 -16.00 3.79 -5.31
CA LEU A 41 -16.71 2.72 -6.04
C LEU A 41 -16.30 2.63 -7.51
N VAL A 42 -16.05 3.78 -8.13
CA VAL A 42 -15.73 3.86 -9.57
C VAL A 42 -14.45 3.08 -9.93
N ASN A 43 -13.46 3.11 -9.05
CA ASN A 43 -12.17 2.46 -9.29
C ASN A 43 -12.09 1.03 -8.71
N ASN A 44 -13.18 0.53 -8.11
CA ASN A 44 -13.23 -0.78 -7.44
C ASN A 44 -14.50 -1.53 -7.83
N LEU A 45 -14.55 -1.93 -9.10
CA LEU A 45 -15.70 -2.60 -9.70
C LEU A 45 -16.10 -3.88 -8.94
N GLU A 46 -15.10 -4.64 -8.47
CA GLU A 46 -15.33 -5.88 -7.70
C GLU A 46 -16.08 -5.60 -6.38
N PHE A 47 -15.71 -4.54 -5.67
CA PHE A 47 -16.41 -4.12 -4.46
C PHE A 47 -17.84 -3.67 -4.76
N MET A 48 -17.99 -2.86 -5.80
CA MET A 48 -19.31 -2.40 -6.25
C MET A 48 -20.22 -3.57 -6.65
N CYS A 49 -19.73 -4.51 -7.47
CA CYS A 49 -20.47 -5.70 -7.88
C CYS A 49 -20.88 -6.56 -6.68
N THR A 50 -19.99 -6.72 -5.70
CA THR A 50 -20.26 -7.46 -4.47
C THR A 50 -21.38 -6.81 -3.66
N LEU A 51 -21.36 -5.50 -3.48
CA LEU A 51 -22.42 -4.76 -2.80
C LEU A 51 -23.75 -4.87 -3.53
N VAL A 52 -23.74 -4.70 -4.86
CA VAL A 52 -24.96 -4.85 -5.69
C VAL A 52 -25.52 -6.25 -5.56
N LEU A 53 -24.68 -7.29 -5.58
CA LEU A 53 -25.10 -8.68 -5.39
C LEU A 53 -25.76 -8.88 -4.02
N PHE A 54 -25.18 -8.38 -2.93
CA PHE A 54 -25.80 -8.44 -1.61
C PHE A 54 -27.16 -7.74 -1.56
N ILE A 55 -27.23 -6.53 -2.07
CA ILE A 55 -28.48 -5.75 -2.11
C ILE A 55 -29.52 -6.50 -2.94
N ALA A 56 -29.15 -7.03 -4.10
CA ALA A 56 -30.04 -7.78 -4.97
C ALA A 56 -30.60 -9.03 -4.26
N ILE A 57 -29.75 -9.83 -3.63
CA ILE A 57 -30.20 -11.01 -2.88
C ILE A 57 -31.17 -10.61 -1.75
N LEU A 58 -30.84 -9.59 -0.95
CA LEU A 58 -31.66 -9.17 0.18
C LEU A 58 -32.97 -8.51 -0.24
N THR A 59 -33.00 -7.85 -1.41
CA THR A 59 -34.18 -7.12 -1.90
C THR A 59 -35.13 -8.00 -2.70
N PHE A 60 -34.58 -8.83 -3.60
CA PHE A 60 -35.38 -9.63 -4.54
C PHE A 60 -35.65 -11.05 -4.07
N THR A 61 -35.06 -11.48 -2.95
CA THR A 61 -35.30 -12.80 -2.39
C THR A 61 -35.76 -12.71 -0.94
N ASP A 62 -36.59 -13.65 -0.49
CA ASP A 62 -36.98 -13.72 0.92
C ASP A 62 -35.95 -14.40 1.82
N THR A 63 -34.67 -14.36 1.43
CA THR A 63 -33.59 -14.90 2.24
C THR A 63 -33.29 -14.01 3.43
N LYS A 64 -33.24 -14.61 4.63
CA LYS A 64 -32.99 -13.88 5.88
C LYS A 64 -31.51 -13.90 6.21
N ILE A 65 -30.92 -12.71 6.35
CA ILE A 65 -29.56 -12.56 6.90
C ILE A 65 -29.64 -12.52 8.43
N ARG A 66 -28.63 -13.09 9.11
CA ARG A 66 -28.53 -12.94 10.57
C ARG A 66 -28.19 -11.49 10.92
N LEU A 67 -28.80 -10.97 11.97
CA LEU A 67 -28.57 -9.59 12.41
C LEU A 67 -27.09 -9.31 12.71
N SER A 68 -26.37 -10.28 13.30
CA SER A 68 -24.93 -10.19 13.55
C SER A 68 -24.12 -10.06 12.26
N ASP A 69 -24.49 -10.82 11.22
CA ASP A 69 -23.79 -10.80 9.92
C ASP A 69 -24.06 -9.46 9.20
N LEU A 70 -25.29 -8.93 9.33
CA LEU A 70 -25.67 -7.64 8.76
C LEU A 70 -24.86 -6.48 9.40
N PHE A 71 -24.79 -6.43 10.75
CA PHE A 71 -24.02 -5.40 11.44
C PHE A 71 -22.53 -5.51 11.15
N MET A 72 -21.98 -6.73 11.11
CA MET A 72 -20.58 -6.96 10.79
C MET A 72 -20.26 -6.52 9.36
N LEU A 73 -21.10 -6.89 8.39
CA LEU A 73 -20.94 -6.48 7.00
C LEU A 73 -21.08 -4.96 6.84
N GLY A 74 -22.10 -4.34 7.44
CA GLY A 74 -22.32 -2.90 7.41
C GLY A 74 -21.14 -2.13 8.03
N GLY A 75 -20.63 -2.57 9.17
CA GLY A 75 -19.44 -1.97 9.80
C GLY A 75 -18.18 -2.08 8.92
N LEU A 76 -17.97 -3.24 8.29
CA LEU A 76 -16.83 -3.44 7.39
C LEU A 76 -16.95 -2.62 6.10
N VAL A 77 -18.17 -2.48 5.57
CA VAL A 77 -18.44 -1.61 4.41
C VAL A 77 -18.09 -0.15 4.75
N LEU A 78 -18.55 0.36 5.89
CA LEU A 78 -18.23 1.71 6.34
C LEU A 78 -16.71 1.90 6.53
N LEU A 79 -16.03 0.93 7.16
CA LEU A 79 -14.59 0.98 7.34
C LEU A 79 -13.84 0.92 5.99
N THR A 80 -14.33 0.15 5.03
CA THR A 80 -13.75 0.07 3.68
C THR A 80 -13.88 1.39 2.92
N PHE A 81 -15.01 2.07 3.05
CA PHE A 81 -15.16 3.42 2.50
C PHE A 81 -14.26 4.43 3.19
N TYR A 82 -13.95 4.22 4.45
CA TYR A 82 -13.06 5.10 5.19
C TYR A 82 -11.59 4.91 4.80
N THR A 83 -11.14 3.64 4.64
CA THR A 83 -9.77 3.33 4.23
C THR A 83 -9.69 2.11 3.32
N ARG A 84 -8.93 2.20 2.22
CA ARG A 84 -8.69 1.08 1.28
C ARG A 84 -8.10 -0.15 1.95
N ARG A 85 -7.30 0.04 3.00
CA ARG A 85 -6.65 -1.04 3.76
C ARG A 85 -7.67 -2.03 4.34
N GLN A 86 -8.88 -1.56 4.66
CA GLN A 86 -9.93 -2.42 5.23
C GLN A 86 -10.62 -3.31 4.19
N PHE A 87 -10.38 -3.09 2.91
CA PHE A 87 -10.95 -3.90 1.84
C PHE A 87 -10.59 -5.39 1.95
N SER A 88 -9.37 -5.73 2.38
CA SER A 88 -8.96 -7.13 2.60
C SER A 88 -9.75 -7.79 3.73
N MET A 89 -10.01 -7.08 4.83
CA MET A 89 -10.83 -7.60 5.93
C MET A 89 -12.29 -7.76 5.51
N PHE A 90 -12.83 -6.80 4.76
CA PHE A 90 -14.15 -6.92 4.16
C PHE A 90 -14.25 -8.17 3.29
N THR A 91 -13.29 -8.39 2.39
CA THR A 91 -13.30 -9.53 1.46
C THR A 91 -13.30 -10.87 2.20
N LEU A 92 -12.45 -11.04 3.21
CA LEU A 92 -12.34 -12.27 3.98
C LEU A 92 -13.67 -12.61 4.70
N ILE A 93 -14.30 -11.63 5.33
CA ILE A 93 -15.54 -11.86 6.08
C ILE A 93 -16.75 -11.95 5.14
N CYS A 94 -16.74 -11.14 4.08
CA CYS A 94 -17.77 -11.15 3.05
C CYS A 94 -17.93 -12.52 2.41
N VAL A 95 -16.85 -13.22 2.09
CA VAL A 95 -16.91 -14.59 1.52
C VAL A 95 -17.66 -15.55 2.42
N ILE A 96 -17.45 -15.48 3.73
CA ILE A 96 -18.15 -16.35 4.70
C ILE A 96 -19.64 -16.04 4.75
N ILE A 97 -19.99 -14.75 4.81
CA ILE A 97 -21.40 -14.31 4.89
C ILE A 97 -22.10 -14.61 3.56
N LEU A 98 -21.46 -14.32 2.43
CA LEU A 98 -21.99 -14.58 1.11
C LEU A 98 -22.24 -16.07 0.87
N ASN A 99 -21.30 -16.92 1.28
CA ASN A 99 -21.48 -18.37 1.19
C ASN A 99 -22.72 -18.84 1.98
N ARG A 100 -22.93 -18.34 3.20
CA ARG A 100 -24.13 -18.65 3.99
C ARG A 100 -25.40 -18.19 3.30
N LEU A 101 -25.38 -16.98 2.73
CA LEU A 101 -26.52 -16.38 2.06
C LEU A 101 -26.88 -17.14 0.77
N ILE A 102 -25.88 -17.50 -0.02
CA ILE A 102 -26.05 -18.29 -1.24
C ILE A 102 -26.59 -19.69 -0.91
N ASN A 103 -26.05 -20.35 0.11
CA ASN A 103 -26.58 -21.66 0.53
C ASN A 103 -28.06 -21.55 0.97
N ALA A 104 -28.41 -20.55 1.77
CA ALA A 104 -29.78 -20.31 2.17
C ALA A 104 -30.72 -20.02 0.98
N LEU A 105 -30.21 -19.30 -0.03
CA LEU A 105 -30.92 -19.04 -1.28
C LEU A 105 -31.16 -20.33 -2.07
N LEU A 106 -30.13 -21.12 -2.26
CA LEU A 106 -30.18 -22.37 -3.02
C LEU A 106 -31.06 -23.42 -2.33
N ASP A 107 -30.96 -23.55 -1.00
CA ASP A 107 -31.83 -24.43 -0.22
C ASP A 107 -33.32 -24.06 -0.33
N LYS A 108 -33.63 -22.76 -0.50
CA LYS A 108 -35.01 -22.28 -0.62
C LYS A 108 -35.54 -22.44 -2.04
N TYR A 109 -34.78 -22.05 -3.07
CA TYR A 109 -35.25 -21.91 -4.45
C TYR A 109 -34.88 -23.10 -5.35
N ASP A 110 -33.79 -23.80 -5.07
CA ASP A 110 -33.35 -24.97 -5.85
C ASP A 110 -32.63 -26.01 -4.99
N PRO A 111 -33.28 -26.64 -4.02
CA PRO A 111 -32.66 -27.58 -3.10
C PRO A 111 -32.15 -28.85 -3.79
N GLU A 112 -32.78 -29.29 -4.87
CA GLU A 112 -32.40 -30.52 -5.61
C GLU A 112 -31.24 -30.28 -6.57
N GLY A 113 -31.25 -29.16 -7.32
CA GLY A 113 -30.17 -28.81 -8.25
C GLY A 113 -28.87 -28.55 -7.55
N CYS A 114 -28.91 -27.82 -6.43
CA CYS A 114 -27.73 -27.55 -5.61
C CYS A 114 -27.11 -28.83 -5.06
N LYS A 115 -27.90 -29.73 -4.49
CA LYS A 115 -27.43 -31.04 -3.99
C LYS A 115 -26.84 -31.90 -5.09
N LYS A 116 -27.44 -31.92 -6.29
CA LYS A 116 -26.90 -32.62 -7.46
C LYS A 116 -25.58 -32.04 -7.93
N ALA A 117 -25.47 -30.69 -7.99
CA ALA A 117 -24.25 -30.01 -8.37
C ALA A 117 -23.10 -30.29 -7.37
N ILE A 118 -23.35 -30.13 -6.07
CA ILE A 118 -22.37 -30.42 -5.01
C ILE A 118 -21.95 -31.90 -5.08
N LYS A 119 -22.90 -32.83 -5.20
CA LYS A 119 -22.60 -34.24 -5.32
C LYS A 119 -21.74 -34.52 -6.55
N LYS A 120 -21.97 -33.86 -7.68
CA LYS A 120 -21.15 -33.99 -8.89
C LYS A 120 -19.75 -33.41 -8.69
N MET A 121 -19.60 -32.27 -8.02
CA MET A 121 -18.31 -31.66 -7.75
C MET A 121 -17.48 -32.45 -6.73
N THR A 122 -18.12 -33.16 -5.80
CA THR A 122 -17.46 -34.02 -4.81
C THR A 122 -17.09 -35.40 -5.33
N THR A 123 -17.47 -35.78 -6.57
CA THR A 123 -16.94 -36.95 -7.21
C THR A 123 -15.46 -36.76 -7.53
N ILE A 124 -14.69 -37.86 -7.64
CA ILE A 124 -13.25 -37.79 -7.95
C ILE A 124 -13.00 -37.02 -9.24
N THR A 125 -13.81 -37.25 -10.28
CA THR A 125 -13.74 -36.48 -11.53
C THR A 125 -14.07 -35.02 -11.36
N GLY A 126 -15.10 -34.70 -10.58
CA GLY A 126 -15.45 -33.28 -10.27
C GLY A 126 -14.35 -32.56 -9.50
N MET A 127 -13.75 -33.23 -8.52
CA MET A 127 -12.61 -32.64 -7.77
C MET A 127 -11.41 -32.38 -8.69
N ILE A 128 -11.05 -33.34 -9.55
CA ILE A 128 -9.95 -33.15 -10.51
C ILE A 128 -10.23 -31.97 -11.44
N VAL A 129 -11.43 -31.88 -12.01
CA VAL A 129 -11.82 -30.75 -12.88
C VAL A 129 -11.73 -29.42 -12.12
N THR A 130 -12.24 -29.35 -10.89
CA THR A 130 -12.18 -28.14 -10.07
C THR A 130 -10.73 -27.74 -9.75
N ILE A 131 -9.89 -28.69 -9.36
CA ILE A 131 -8.48 -28.43 -9.08
C ILE A 131 -7.77 -27.95 -10.36
N CYS A 132 -7.98 -28.61 -11.49
CA CYS A 132 -7.39 -28.19 -12.77
C CYS A 132 -7.83 -26.77 -13.16
N LEU A 133 -9.09 -26.44 -12.97
CA LEU A 133 -9.64 -25.10 -13.26
C LEU A 133 -8.99 -24.04 -12.36
N VAL A 134 -8.91 -24.28 -11.06
CA VAL A 134 -8.25 -23.37 -10.11
C VAL A 134 -6.77 -23.21 -10.46
N LEU A 135 -6.06 -24.29 -10.73
CA LEU A 135 -4.65 -24.23 -11.13
C LEU A 135 -4.47 -23.46 -12.44
N THR A 136 -5.33 -23.69 -13.42
CA THR A 136 -5.28 -22.97 -14.71
C THR A 136 -5.48 -21.47 -14.50
N ILE A 137 -6.49 -21.06 -13.74
CA ILE A 137 -6.73 -19.64 -13.41
C ILE A 137 -5.53 -19.07 -12.66
N SER A 138 -5.00 -19.79 -11.67
CA SER A 138 -3.83 -19.36 -10.91
C SER A 138 -2.62 -19.15 -11.81
N VAL A 139 -2.33 -20.09 -12.72
CA VAL A 139 -1.21 -19.99 -13.67
C VAL A 139 -1.39 -18.77 -14.59
N ILE A 140 -2.60 -18.55 -15.13
CA ILE A 140 -2.88 -17.41 -16.01
C ILE A 140 -2.65 -16.09 -15.27
N GLN A 141 -3.07 -16.00 -14.00
CA GLN A 141 -2.89 -14.78 -13.20
C GLN A 141 -1.44 -14.57 -12.74
N TYR A 142 -0.71 -15.65 -12.46
CA TYR A 142 0.67 -15.56 -11.96
C TYR A 142 1.72 -15.48 -13.07
N LYS A 143 1.46 -16.06 -14.26
CA LYS A 143 2.42 -16.08 -15.36
C LYS A 143 3.02 -14.71 -15.70
N PRO A 144 2.25 -13.61 -15.73
CA PRO A 144 2.81 -12.27 -15.97
C PRO A 144 3.71 -11.76 -14.84
N LYS A 145 3.60 -12.35 -13.64
CA LYS A 145 4.36 -11.95 -12.43
C LYS A 145 5.56 -12.85 -12.15
N MET A 146 5.70 -13.97 -12.88
CA MET A 146 6.85 -14.86 -12.80
C MET A 146 7.95 -14.36 -13.74
N ASN A 147 8.49 -13.19 -13.46
CA ASN A 147 9.72 -12.73 -14.10
C ASN A 147 10.92 -13.43 -13.47
N ASP A 148 11.99 -13.61 -14.24
CA ASP A 148 13.24 -14.22 -13.78
C ASP A 148 13.94 -13.42 -12.68
N HIS A 149 13.54 -12.17 -12.49
CA HIS A 149 14.07 -11.29 -11.46
C HIS A 149 13.17 -11.32 -10.20
N PHE A 150 13.76 -11.68 -9.07
CA PHE A 150 13.08 -11.68 -7.76
C PHE A 150 12.60 -10.28 -7.35
N ILE A 151 13.26 -9.23 -7.81
CA ILE A 151 12.94 -7.83 -7.54
C ILE A 151 12.43 -7.20 -8.84
N ASP A 152 11.27 -6.56 -8.78
CA ASP A 152 10.72 -5.80 -9.91
C ASP A 152 11.51 -4.51 -10.14
N GLU A 153 12.33 -4.46 -11.17
CA GLU A 153 13.16 -3.31 -11.54
C GLU A 153 12.35 -2.10 -12.01
N ASN A 154 11.07 -2.28 -12.31
CA ASN A 154 10.18 -1.15 -12.60
C ASN A 154 9.74 -0.40 -11.34
N SER A 155 9.67 -1.10 -10.22
CA SER A 155 9.23 -0.56 -8.93
C SER A 155 10.39 -0.20 -8.00
N TYR A 156 11.55 -0.84 -8.18
CA TYR A 156 12.72 -0.66 -7.32
C TYR A 156 13.96 -0.25 -8.11
N PRO A 157 14.75 0.73 -7.64
CA PRO A 157 15.91 1.25 -8.35
C PRO A 157 17.14 0.34 -8.23
N VAL A 158 17.08 -0.87 -8.80
CA VAL A 158 18.15 -1.88 -8.67
C VAL A 158 19.45 -1.40 -9.29
N GLY A 159 19.41 -0.88 -10.51
CA GLY A 159 20.57 -0.37 -11.21
C GLY A 159 21.17 0.86 -10.54
N ALA A 160 20.34 1.83 -10.14
CA ALA A 160 20.81 3.02 -9.43
C ALA A 160 21.43 2.68 -8.07
N ALA A 161 20.85 1.73 -7.31
CA ALA A 161 21.42 1.28 -6.05
C ALA A 161 22.79 0.60 -6.24
N THR A 162 22.94 -0.20 -7.29
CA THR A 162 24.22 -0.83 -7.63
C THR A 162 25.26 0.24 -8.01
N TYR A 163 24.85 1.22 -8.84
CA TYR A 163 25.73 2.34 -9.19
C TYR A 163 26.20 3.12 -7.96
N ILE A 164 25.31 3.41 -7.00
CA ILE A 164 25.66 4.09 -5.74
C ILE A 164 26.71 3.30 -4.96
N LEU A 165 26.50 1.98 -4.82
CA LEU A 165 27.40 1.11 -4.05
C LEU A 165 28.80 0.97 -4.67
N GLU A 166 28.89 1.02 -6.00
CA GLU A 166 30.14 0.82 -6.74
C GLU A 166 30.92 2.10 -6.95
N ASN A 167 30.25 3.25 -7.10
CA ASN A 167 30.88 4.49 -7.56
C ASN A 167 30.87 5.63 -6.53
N LEU A 168 30.08 5.53 -5.44
CA LEU A 168 29.95 6.61 -4.47
C LEU A 168 30.38 6.16 -3.07
N ASP A 169 30.93 7.09 -2.29
CA ASP A 169 31.23 6.84 -0.88
C ASP A 169 29.96 7.04 -0.03
N ILE A 170 29.36 5.93 0.34
CA ILE A 170 28.07 5.88 1.09
C ILE A 170 28.13 6.68 2.40
N LYS A 171 29.30 6.81 3.03
CA LYS A 171 29.45 7.54 4.29
C LYS A 171 29.31 9.05 4.12
N ASN A 172 29.63 9.56 2.94
CA ASN A 172 29.66 10.98 2.64
C ASN A 172 28.45 11.47 1.86
N ILE A 173 27.58 10.56 1.38
CA ILE A 173 26.36 10.95 0.68
C ILE A 173 25.20 11.17 1.64
N LYS A 174 24.40 12.20 1.36
CA LYS A 174 23.06 12.40 1.92
C LYS A 174 22.06 12.32 0.78
N LEU A 175 21.42 11.13 0.68
CA LEU A 175 20.58 10.79 -0.44
C LEU A 175 19.13 11.23 -0.19
N TYR A 176 18.57 12.04 -1.08
CA TYR A 176 17.11 12.16 -1.20
C TYR A 176 16.60 10.96 -2.00
N ASN A 177 15.56 10.30 -1.50
CA ASN A 177 14.86 9.22 -2.19
C ASN A 177 13.35 9.33 -1.99
N GLU A 178 12.58 8.70 -2.86
CA GLU A 178 11.13 8.64 -2.71
C GLU A 178 10.70 7.54 -1.73
N TYR A 179 9.53 7.74 -1.13
CA TYR A 179 8.95 6.92 -0.07
C TYR A 179 8.85 5.42 -0.43
N ASN A 180 8.42 5.13 -1.67
CA ASN A 180 8.03 3.77 -2.07
C ASN A 180 9.17 2.75 -2.07
N TYR A 181 10.40 3.17 -2.33
CA TYR A 181 11.56 2.27 -2.42
C TYR A 181 12.64 2.52 -1.36
N GLY A 182 12.37 3.39 -0.38
CA GLY A 182 13.33 3.64 0.70
C GLY A 182 13.69 2.38 1.48
N SER A 183 12.73 1.50 1.76
CA SER A 183 13.00 0.22 2.45
C SER A 183 13.92 -0.70 1.64
N TYR A 184 13.85 -0.68 0.30
CA TYR A 184 14.77 -1.40 -0.57
C TYR A 184 16.19 -0.86 -0.47
N LEU A 185 16.36 0.45 -0.45
CA LEU A 185 17.68 1.07 -0.29
C LEU A 185 18.31 0.73 1.06
N ILE A 186 17.52 0.71 2.14
CA ILE A 186 17.98 0.25 3.47
C ILE A 186 18.45 -1.20 3.40
N PHE A 187 17.69 -2.08 2.74
CA PHE A 187 18.08 -3.48 2.54
C PHE A 187 19.41 -3.61 1.81
N ARG A 188 19.70 -2.70 0.86
CA ARG A 188 20.97 -2.62 0.14
C ARG A 188 22.11 -1.94 0.95
N GLY A 189 21.82 -1.47 2.18
CA GLY A 189 22.79 -0.79 3.03
C GLY A 189 23.03 0.68 2.67
N ILE A 190 22.15 1.31 1.90
CA ILE A 190 22.22 2.71 1.50
C ILE A 190 21.39 3.55 2.48
N PRO A 191 21.95 4.62 3.10
CA PRO A 191 21.20 5.53 3.95
C PRO A 191 20.14 6.27 3.14
N VAL A 192 18.95 6.45 3.74
CA VAL A 192 17.80 7.03 3.07
C VAL A 192 17.30 8.28 3.77
N PHE A 193 16.65 9.16 3.00
CA PHE A 193 15.95 10.31 3.51
C PHE A 193 14.60 9.90 4.16
N ILE A 194 13.87 9.00 3.49
CA ILE A 194 12.57 8.50 3.93
C ILE A 194 12.37 7.04 3.51
N ASP A 195 11.58 6.30 4.28
CA ASP A 195 11.14 4.95 3.94
C ASP A 195 9.64 4.74 4.22
N SER A 196 9.12 3.54 3.96
CA SER A 196 7.70 3.21 4.10
C SER A 196 7.15 3.23 5.55
N ARG A 197 7.98 3.52 6.55
CA ARG A 197 7.57 3.69 7.95
C ARG A 197 7.22 5.15 8.23
N ALA A 198 6.17 5.67 7.61
CA ALA A 198 5.76 7.08 7.69
C ALA A 198 5.71 7.64 9.11
N ASP A 199 5.31 6.79 10.08
CA ASP A 199 5.17 7.19 11.49
C ASP A 199 6.48 7.69 12.11
N LEU A 200 7.64 7.22 11.63
CA LEU A 200 8.93 7.68 12.12
C LEU A 200 9.26 9.11 11.69
N TYR A 201 8.66 9.57 10.61
CA TYR A 201 8.96 10.84 9.93
C TYR A 201 7.87 11.89 10.11
N ALA A 202 6.72 11.50 10.68
CA ALA A 202 5.56 12.36 10.85
C ALA A 202 5.57 13.08 12.21
N PRO A 203 5.24 14.39 12.25
CA PRO A 203 5.27 15.19 13.47
C PRO A 203 4.25 14.74 14.52
N GLU A 204 3.16 14.08 14.11
CA GLU A 204 2.13 13.55 15.00
C GLU A 204 2.66 12.47 15.96
N PHE A 205 3.66 11.72 15.52
CA PHE A 205 4.30 10.66 16.30
C PHE A 205 5.64 11.09 16.89
N ASN A 206 6.36 11.97 16.21
CA ASN A 206 7.67 12.47 16.62
C ASN A 206 7.66 14.01 16.61
N PRO A 207 7.29 14.65 17.73
CA PRO A 207 7.26 16.12 17.80
C PRO A 207 8.62 16.73 17.42
N GLY A 208 8.58 17.70 16.51
CA GLY A 208 9.78 18.37 15.98
C GLY A 208 10.41 17.71 14.75
N VAL A 209 9.90 16.56 14.29
CA VAL A 209 10.31 15.92 13.05
C VAL A 209 9.31 16.24 11.95
N GLU A 210 9.72 16.99 10.95
CA GLU A 210 8.86 17.42 9.84
C GLU A 210 9.25 16.75 8.50
N VAL A 211 10.09 15.72 8.55
CA VAL A 211 10.66 15.09 7.36
C VAL A 211 9.58 14.61 6.39
N PHE A 212 8.47 14.06 6.89
CA PHE A 212 7.38 13.58 6.04
C PHE A 212 6.70 14.73 5.28
N ASN A 213 6.41 15.83 5.96
CA ASN A 213 5.80 17.01 5.34
C ASN A 213 6.76 17.66 4.33
N ASP A 214 8.03 17.78 4.70
CA ASP A 214 9.06 18.29 3.80
C ASP A 214 9.27 17.41 2.58
N TYR A 215 9.20 16.08 2.74
CA TYR A 215 9.20 15.13 1.62
C TYR A 215 8.02 15.36 0.66
N ILE A 216 6.80 15.50 1.19
CA ILE A 216 5.60 15.77 0.37
C ILE A 216 5.76 17.08 -0.41
N ASN A 217 6.24 18.13 0.24
CA ASN A 217 6.47 19.41 -0.40
C ASN A 217 7.55 19.33 -1.50
N LEU A 218 8.65 18.62 -1.24
CA LEU A 218 9.70 18.36 -2.24
C LEU A 218 9.19 17.55 -3.43
N SER A 219 8.44 16.47 -3.18
CA SER A 219 7.93 15.60 -4.24
C SER A 219 6.88 16.29 -5.12
N ASN A 220 6.10 17.21 -4.55
CA ASN A 220 5.11 18.01 -5.28
C ASN A 220 5.71 19.24 -5.98
N VAL A 221 6.96 19.58 -5.66
CA VAL A 221 7.63 20.79 -6.14
C VAL A 221 6.82 22.03 -5.76
N ASP A 222 6.63 22.21 -4.49
CA ASP A 222 6.15 23.49 -3.93
C ASP A 222 7.30 24.49 -4.06
N ILE A 223 7.25 25.26 -5.13
CA ILE A 223 8.40 25.77 -5.88
C ILE A 223 9.24 26.78 -5.09
N ASP A 224 8.64 27.48 -4.14
CA ASP A 224 9.33 28.60 -3.49
C ASP A 224 10.44 28.19 -2.53
N ASN A 225 10.51 26.88 -2.15
CA ASN A 225 11.42 26.43 -1.08
C ASN A 225 12.17 25.10 -1.34
N VAL A 226 12.27 24.59 -2.58
CA VAL A 226 12.95 23.32 -2.86
C VAL A 226 14.41 23.35 -2.43
N GLU A 227 15.15 24.37 -2.85
CA GLU A 227 16.59 24.50 -2.53
C GLU A 227 16.81 24.66 -1.03
N GLU A 228 16.05 25.48 -0.34
CA GLU A 228 16.13 25.69 1.11
C GLU A 228 15.91 24.37 1.88
N LYS A 229 14.96 23.56 1.44
CA LYS A 229 14.71 22.25 2.07
C LYS A 229 15.82 21.26 1.80
N LEU A 230 16.37 21.23 0.58
CA LEU A 230 17.54 20.41 0.26
C LEU A 230 18.76 20.82 1.10
N ASP A 231 18.95 22.12 1.33
CA ASP A 231 20.02 22.66 2.18
C ASP A 231 19.78 22.33 3.66
N LYS A 232 18.55 22.46 4.16
CA LYS A 232 18.17 22.10 5.53
C LYS A 232 18.60 20.70 5.92
N TYR A 233 18.48 19.74 4.99
CA TYR A 233 18.88 18.35 5.20
C TYR A 233 20.28 18.03 4.70
N GLY A 234 20.95 18.98 4.04
CA GLY A 234 22.27 18.81 3.44
C GLY A 234 22.29 17.76 2.35
N ILE A 235 21.21 17.64 1.57
CA ILE A 235 21.09 16.65 0.49
C ILE A 235 22.16 16.89 -0.57
N THR A 236 22.94 15.85 -0.85
CA THR A 236 24.01 15.85 -1.85
C THR A 236 23.64 15.10 -3.12
N HIS A 237 22.80 14.08 -3.01
CA HIS A 237 22.38 13.23 -4.12
C HIS A 237 20.88 13.04 -4.10
N MET A 238 20.27 12.86 -5.27
CA MET A 238 18.82 12.73 -5.43
C MET A 238 18.50 11.56 -6.35
N LEU A 239 17.87 10.54 -5.79
CA LEU A 239 17.36 9.39 -6.54
C LEU A 239 15.84 9.50 -6.65
N MET A 240 15.31 9.49 -7.87
CA MET A 240 13.89 9.71 -8.12
C MET A 240 13.40 8.97 -9.36
N TYR A 241 12.07 8.81 -9.48
CA TYR A 241 11.46 8.31 -10.71
C TYR A 241 11.63 9.30 -11.87
N LYS A 242 11.86 8.78 -13.06
CA LYS A 242 11.90 9.59 -14.30
C LYS A 242 10.66 10.45 -14.54
N LYS A 243 9.51 10.00 -14.06
CA LYS A 243 8.22 10.69 -14.22
C LYS A 243 7.90 11.65 -13.06
N SER A 244 8.81 11.81 -12.09
CA SER A 244 8.56 12.68 -10.94
C SER A 244 8.55 14.16 -11.33
N LYS A 245 7.79 14.96 -10.58
CA LYS A 245 7.78 16.42 -10.78
C LYS A 245 9.13 17.03 -10.42
N LEU A 246 9.78 16.49 -9.38
CA LEU A 246 11.06 16.96 -8.90
C LEU A 246 12.17 16.78 -9.95
N ARG A 247 12.12 15.73 -10.78
CA ARG A 247 13.02 15.59 -11.92
C ARG A 247 12.93 16.76 -12.88
N LYS A 248 11.71 17.19 -13.23
CA LYS A 248 11.52 18.34 -14.14
C LYS A 248 12.14 19.62 -13.59
N PHE A 249 12.05 19.82 -12.29
CA PHE A 249 12.70 20.95 -11.62
C PHE A 249 14.23 20.84 -11.71
N VAL A 250 14.80 19.66 -11.44
CA VAL A 250 16.24 19.42 -11.51
C VAL A 250 16.78 19.62 -12.93
N GLU A 251 16.07 19.14 -13.94
CA GLU A 251 16.43 19.30 -15.36
C GLU A 251 16.37 20.76 -15.85
N GLN A 252 15.53 21.59 -15.26
CA GLN A 252 15.50 23.03 -15.56
C GLN A 252 16.68 23.78 -14.93
N ASN A 253 17.35 23.18 -13.93
CA ASN A 253 18.44 23.78 -13.19
C ASN A 253 19.77 23.01 -13.38
N THR A 254 20.12 22.67 -14.60
CA THR A 254 21.29 21.86 -14.97
C THR A 254 22.63 22.44 -14.49
N GLU A 255 22.68 23.73 -14.22
CA GLU A 255 23.87 24.37 -13.65
C GLU A 255 24.20 23.85 -12.24
N LYS A 256 23.16 23.49 -11.46
CA LYS A 256 23.26 23.05 -10.07
C LYS A 256 23.32 21.53 -9.90
N TYR A 257 22.89 20.78 -10.89
CA TYR A 257 22.75 19.34 -10.82
C TYR A 257 23.53 18.63 -11.92
N ASN A 258 24.08 17.46 -11.61
CA ASN A 258 24.79 16.60 -12.53
C ASN A 258 24.12 15.23 -12.57
N LEU A 259 23.74 14.75 -13.74
CA LEU A 259 23.16 13.42 -13.92
C LEU A 259 24.29 12.38 -13.81
N LEU A 260 24.21 11.49 -12.82
CA LEU A 260 25.19 10.42 -12.61
C LEU A 260 24.77 9.09 -13.22
N TYR A 261 23.47 8.77 -13.11
CA TYR A 261 22.91 7.52 -13.59
C TYR A 261 21.47 7.72 -14.07
N GLU A 262 21.09 7.02 -15.10
CA GLU A 262 19.73 6.96 -15.60
C GLU A 262 19.43 5.60 -16.23
N ASP A 263 18.26 5.02 -15.89
CA ASP A 263 17.70 3.84 -16.54
C ASP A 263 16.29 4.13 -17.09
N ASP A 264 15.50 3.13 -17.41
CA ASP A 264 14.16 3.33 -17.97
C ASP A 264 13.18 4.00 -16.99
N ASN A 265 13.35 3.80 -15.69
CA ASN A 265 12.40 4.23 -14.67
C ASN A 265 12.97 5.23 -13.65
N PHE A 266 14.28 5.20 -13.40
CA PHE A 266 14.92 5.95 -12.33
C PHE A 266 16.06 6.83 -12.85
N CYS A 267 16.36 7.90 -12.11
CA CYS A 267 17.50 8.76 -12.34
C CYS A 267 18.15 9.19 -11.02
N LEU A 268 19.47 9.26 -11.02
CA LEU A 268 20.30 9.70 -9.91
C LEU A 268 21.03 10.98 -10.31
N PHE A 269 20.84 12.03 -9.55
CA PHE A 269 21.54 13.30 -9.70
C PHE A 269 22.44 13.58 -8.51
N GLU A 270 23.59 14.20 -8.79
CA GLU A 270 24.46 14.83 -7.81
C GLU A 270 24.15 16.32 -7.77
N ARG A 271 24.05 16.88 -6.57
CA ARG A 271 23.93 18.32 -6.37
C ARG A 271 25.31 18.95 -6.27
N LYS A 272 25.64 19.83 -7.21
CA LYS A 272 26.88 20.59 -7.16
C LYS A 272 26.82 21.54 -5.97
N GLN A 273 27.76 21.39 -5.03
CA GLN A 273 27.89 22.36 -3.96
C GLN A 273 28.28 23.71 -4.58
N VAL A 274 27.42 24.68 -4.48
CA VAL A 274 27.80 26.06 -4.77
C VAL A 274 28.81 26.42 -3.69
N LYS A 275 30.10 26.45 -4.04
CA LYS A 275 31.10 27.09 -3.18
C LYS A 275 30.65 28.56 -3.08
N GLU A 276 30.12 28.95 -1.94
CA GLU A 276 30.02 30.36 -1.62
C GLU A 276 31.46 30.94 -1.78
N SER A 277 31.61 31.76 -2.80
CA SER A 277 32.80 32.59 -2.94
C SER A 277 32.76 33.59 -1.78
N VAL A 278 33.59 33.34 -0.78
CA VAL A 278 33.91 34.26 0.31
C VAL A 278 34.47 35.57 -0.25
#